data_d3391b3311081cafcdd20749eab7fa3c
#
_entry.id   d3391b3311081cafcdd20749eab7fa3c
#
_cell.length_a   1.000
_cell.length_b   1.000
_cell.length_c   1.000
_cell.angle_alpha   90.00
_cell.angle_beta   90.00
_cell.angle_gamma   90.00
#
_symmetry.space_group_name_H-M   'P 1'
#
loop_
_entity.id
_entity.type
_entity.pdbx_description
1 polymer ?
#
loop_
_entity_poly.entity_id
_entity_poly.type
_entity_poly.pdbx_seq_one_letter_code
_entity_poly.pdbx_strand_id
1 'polypeptide(L)'
;MKIKIPPSTNQIDFKRSELPIYIKDLSEIVGVENPTIYVEIGFGNGEFLVEMAKREKSSVFIGFEISGIGIEKLRSRVRKENLKNVLCIREDGFWGLHFCFPDSSIDKIFINFPDPWPKRKHEERRITTRKKLILLHEKLKPEGKIEILTDSKNFVDYTIEQAKEIFKVKTEERKDFSITTKYMRKWLLQGRKIYSVLLEKSKNLLTPESKKYYNFEIEKLPKIKMFLERKIEKFAY
;
A
#
# COMPACT_ATOMS: atom_id res chain seq x y z
N MET A 1 -11.34 14.67 17.47
CA MET A 1 -9.98 15.11 17.87
C MET A 1 -9.24 15.37 16.55
N LYS A 2 -8.66 16.57 16.35
CA LYS A 2 -8.02 16.94 15.07
C LYS A 2 -6.61 16.36 15.03
N ILE A 3 -6.26 15.62 13.98
CA ILE A 3 -4.88 15.24 13.72
C ILE A 3 -4.12 16.54 13.41
N LYS A 4 -3.22 16.95 14.30
CA LYS A 4 -2.31 18.06 14.01
C LYS A 4 -1.16 17.52 13.17
N ILE A 5 -1.25 17.67 11.86
CA ILE A 5 -0.13 17.43 10.96
C ILE A 5 0.75 18.69 11.03
N PRO A 6 2.01 18.58 11.45
CA PRO A 6 2.91 19.71 11.43
C PRO A 6 3.06 20.25 10.01
N PRO A 7 2.97 21.55 9.75
CA PRO A 7 2.98 22.11 8.39
C PRO A 7 4.27 21.84 7.59
N SER A 8 5.30 21.32 8.23
CA SER A 8 6.61 21.06 7.60
C SER A 8 6.94 19.60 7.34
N THR A 9 6.09 18.65 7.76
CA THR A 9 6.39 17.22 7.62
C THR A 9 5.21 16.48 7.03
N ASN A 10 5.39 15.88 5.85
CA ASN A 10 4.42 14.97 5.25
C ASN A 10 4.50 13.56 5.87
N GLN A 11 5.02 13.47 7.08
CA GLN A 11 5.04 12.26 7.89
C GLN A 11 3.94 12.37 8.92
N ILE A 12 3.03 11.41 8.92
CA ILE A 12 2.02 11.29 9.97
C ILE A 12 2.58 10.41 11.07
N ASP A 13 2.86 11.01 12.20
CA ASP A 13 3.17 10.31 13.44
C ASP A 13 1.85 10.17 14.23
N PHE A 14 1.31 8.95 14.27
CA PHE A 14 0.05 8.69 14.98
C PHE A 14 0.29 8.35 16.44
N LYS A 15 -0.47 8.99 17.31
CA LYS A 15 -0.73 8.43 18.64
C LYS A 15 -1.82 7.37 18.53
N ARG A 16 -1.71 6.29 19.32
CA ARG A 16 -2.68 5.19 19.34
C ARG A 16 -4.15 5.64 19.44
N SER A 17 -4.41 6.77 20.10
CA SER A 17 -5.74 7.39 20.24
C SER A 17 -6.29 8.02 18.96
N GLU A 18 -5.47 8.12 17.91
CA GLU A 18 -5.80 8.78 16.64
C GLU A 18 -6.03 7.79 15.49
N LEU A 19 -5.96 6.48 15.76
CA LEU A 19 -6.24 5.42 14.78
C LEU A 19 -7.69 4.94 14.91
N PRO A 20 -8.34 4.55 13.82
CA PRO A 20 -7.90 4.59 12.41
C PRO A 20 -7.99 5.99 11.78
N ILE A 21 -7.31 6.18 10.65
CA ILE A 21 -7.42 7.40 9.83
C ILE A 21 -8.76 7.42 9.11
N TYR A 22 -9.56 8.41 9.34
CA TYR A 22 -10.83 8.58 8.66
C TYR A 22 -10.68 9.45 7.40
N ILE A 23 -11.53 9.21 6.39
CA ILE A 23 -11.56 9.99 5.14
C ILE A 23 -11.73 11.49 5.42
N LYS A 24 -12.49 11.85 6.46
CA LYS A 24 -12.65 13.24 6.89
C LYS A 24 -11.31 13.93 7.17
N ASP A 25 -10.40 13.24 7.85
CA ASP A 25 -9.08 13.79 8.17
C ASP A 25 -8.24 14.01 6.91
N LEU A 26 -8.37 13.10 5.93
CA LEU A 26 -7.68 13.21 4.64
C LEU A 26 -8.24 14.35 3.80
N SER A 27 -9.55 14.60 3.83
CA SER A 27 -10.19 15.74 3.16
C SER A 27 -9.67 17.09 3.69
N GLU A 28 -9.49 17.20 5.00
CA GLU A 28 -8.91 18.41 5.62
C GLU A 28 -7.46 18.65 5.16
N ILE A 29 -6.68 17.58 4.93
CA ILE A 29 -5.27 17.67 4.52
C ILE A 29 -5.13 18.21 3.10
N VAL A 30 -5.95 17.73 2.17
CA VAL A 30 -5.84 18.10 0.75
C VAL A 30 -6.78 19.21 0.34
N GLY A 31 -7.70 19.63 1.23
CA GLY A 31 -8.71 20.66 0.93
C GLY A 31 -9.73 20.21 -0.13
N VAL A 32 -9.95 18.90 -0.26
CA VAL A 32 -10.89 18.30 -1.22
C VAL A 32 -11.87 17.43 -0.46
N GLU A 33 -13.16 17.61 -0.68
CA GLU A 33 -14.19 16.77 -0.09
C GLU A 33 -14.20 15.39 -0.73
N ASN A 34 -14.22 14.33 0.10
CA ASN A 34 -14.22 12.92 -0.35
C ASN A 34 -13.13 12.59 -1.39
N PRO A 35 -11.85 12.85 -1.11
CA PRO A 35 -10.77 12.60 -2.06
C PRO A 35 -10.66 11.12 -2.42
N THR A 36 -10.21 10.83 -3.63
CA THR A 36 -9.78 9.48 -4.01
C THR A 36 -8.52 9.12 -3.23
N ILE A 37 -8.48 7.94 -2.61
CA ILE A 37 -7.39 7.49 -1.77
C ILE A 37 -6.59 6.41 -2.48
N TYR A 38 -5.34 6.72 -2.77
CA TYR A 38 -4.37 5.82 -3.35
C TYR A 38 -3.29 5.45 -2.35
N VAL A 39 -2.95 4.17 -2.31
CA VAL A 39 -1.90 3.66 -1.41
C VAL A 39 -0.80 3.00 -2.22
N GLU A 40 0.47 3.27 -1.92
CA GLU A 40 1.60 2.47 -2.42
C GLU A 40 2.27 1.74 -1.26
N ILE A 41 2.40 0.41 -1.38
CA ILE A 41 3.09 -0.43 -0.41
C ILE A 41 4.53 -0.65 -0.89
N GLY A 42 5.52 -0.25 -0.08
CA GLY A 42 6.92 -0.37 -0.43
C GLY A 42 7.35 0.64 -1.49
N PHE A 43 7.10 1.93 -1.28
CA PHE A 43 7.35 2.97 -2.27
C PHE A 43 8.86 3.21 -2.59
N GLY A 44 9.78 2.62 -1.84
CA GLY A 44 11.21 2.73 -2.06
C GLY A 44 11.72 4.18 -2.06
N ASN A 45 12.06 4.72 -3.24
CA ASN A 45 12.50 6.12 -3.38
C ASN A 45 11.36 7.13 -3.56
N GLY A 46 10.09 6.69 -3.63
CA GLY A 46 8.90 7.52 -3.74
C GLY A 46 8.69 8.20 -5.11
N GLU A 47 9.38 7.76 -6.16
CA GLU A 47 9.26 8.37 -7.49
C GLU A 47 7.87 8.20 -8.07
N PHE A 48 7.28 7.03 -7.93
CA PHE A 48 5.94 6.73 -8.43
C PHE A 48 4.87 7.58 -7.73
N LEU A 49 4.89 7.61 -6.38
CA LEU A 49 3.94 8.43 -5.60
C LEU A 49 4.00 9.90 -5.97
N VAL A 50 5.20 10.46 -6.09
CA VAL A 50 5.39 11.88 -6.43
C VAL A 50 4.84 12.18 -7.82
N GLU A 51 5.12 11.35 -8.82
CA GLU A 51 4.61 11.56 -10.17
C GLU A 51 3.09 11.42 -10.27
N MET A 52 2.50 10.47 -9.53
CA MET A 52 1.04 10.34 -9.44
C MET A 52 0.42 11.58 -8.77
N ALA A 53 0.98 12.02 -7.65
CA ALA A 53 0.47 13.16 -6.88
C ALA A 53 0.55 14.49 -7.65
N LYS A 54 1.53 14.65 -8.54
CA LYS A 54 1.63 15.80 -9.43
C LYS A 54 0.50 15.84 -10.46
N ARG A 55 0.06 14.67 -10.93
CA ARG A 55 -0.97 14.54 -11.97
C ARG A 55 -2.38 14.66 -11.42
N GLU A 56 -2.62 14.14 -10.21
CA GLU A 56 -3.95 14.06 -9.63
C GLU A 56 -4.00 14.78 -8.26
N LYS A 57 -4.09 16.10 -8.31
CA LYS A 57 -4.03 16.96 -7.10
C LYS A 57 -5.26 16.85 -6.21
N SER A 58 -6.38 16.36 -6.71
CA SER A 58 -7.61 16.11 -5.96
C SER A 58 -7.64 14.78 -5.23
N SER A 59 -6.60 13.95 -5.41
CA SER A 59 -6.46 12.65 -4.76
C SER A 59 -5.41 12.69 -3.66
N VAL A 60 -5.53 11.82 -2.66
CA VAL A 60 -4.54 11.60 -1.60
C VAL A 60 -3.69 10.38 -1.93
N PHE A 61 -2.40 10.53 -1.85
CA PHE A 61 -1.42 9.47 -2.06
C PHE A 61 -0.74 9.11 -0.75
N ILE A 62 -0.85 7.86 -0.33
CA ILE A 62 -0.32 7.38 0.94
C ILE A 62 0.71 6.31 0.66
N GLY A 63 1.94 6.50 1.12
CA GLY A 63 3.03 5.55 0.97
C GLY A 63 3.40 4.87 2.28
N PHE A 64 3.55 3.56 2.23
CA PHE A 64 4.14 2.76 3.31
C PHE A 64 5.55 2.30 2.92
N GLU A 65 6.51 2.51 3.81
CA GLU A 65 7.89 2.06 3.61
C GLU A 65 8.56 1.81 4.98
N ILE A 66 9.35 0.74 5.08
CA ILE A 66 10.08 0.39 6.31
C ILE A 66 11.44 1.07 6.38
N SER A 67 12.02 1.38 5.22
CA SER A 67 13.35 1.99 5.12
C SER A 67 13.32 3.47 5.46
N GLY A 68 14.05 3.86 6.50
CA GLY A 68 14.21 5.28 6.84
C GLY A 68 14.81 6.11 5.69
N ILE A 69 15.70 5.52 4.89
CA ILE A 69 16.27 6.17 3.71
C ILE A 69 15.20 6.44 2.65
N GLY A 70 14.28 5.48 2.43
CA GLY A 70 13.13 5.66 1.53
C GLY A 70 12.24 6.80 1.97
N ILE A 71 11.89 6.84 3.26
CA ILE A 71 11.10 7.91 3.87
C ILE A 71 11.74 9.28 3.62
N GLU A 72 13.03 9.46 3.92
CA GLU A 72 13.70 10.76 3.73
C GLU A 72 13.78 11.17 2.25
N LYS A 73 13.97 10.22 1.32
CA LYS A 73 13.94 10.51 -0.11
C LYS A 73 12.56 10.98 -0.56
N LEU A 74 11.49 10.31 -0.13
CA LEU A 74 10.13 10.74 -0.46
C LEU A 74 9.86 12.13 0.12
N ARG A 75 10.18 12.38 1.38
CA ARG A 75 10.00 13.69 2.04
C ARG A 75 10.73 14.82 1.30
N SER A 76 11.98 14.59 0.88
CA SER A 76 12.76 15.53 0.11
C SER A 76 12.10 15.86 -1.23
N ARG A 77 11.59 14.85 -1.94
CA ARG A 77 10.88 15.03 -3.23
C ARG A 77 9.57 15.79 -3.05
N VAL A 78 8.76 15.42 -2.06
CA VAL A 78 7.48 16.08 -1.76
C VAL A 78 7.69 17.55 -1.45
N ARG A 79 8.71 17.89 -0.64
CA ARG A 79 9.08 19.29 -0.35
C ARG A 79 9.52 20.03 -1.61
N LYS A 80 10.40 19.43 -2.42
CA LYS A 80 10.89 20.03 -3.66
C LYS A 80 9.76 20.35 -4.64
N GLU A 81 8.79 19.48 -4.78
CA GLU A 81 7.64 19.63 -5.69
C GLU A 81 6.45 20.36 -5.04
N ASN A 82 6.59 20.82 -3.79
CA ASN A 82 5.54 21.49 -3.01
C ASN A 82 4.19 20.74 -3.00
N LEU A 83 4.24 19.40 -2.88
CA LEU A 83 3.04 18.58 -2.87
C LEU A 83 2.42 18.55 -1.48
N LYS A 84 1.09 18.71 -1.42
CA LYS A 84 0.31 18.67 -0.18
C LYS A 84 -0.52 17.40 -0.03
N ASN A 85 -0.65 16.63 -1.10
CA ASN A 85 -1.49 15.45 -1.20
C ASN A 85 -0.73 14.12 -1.11
N VAL A 86 0.49 14.14 -0.55
CA VAL A 86 1.29 12.93 -0.31
C VAL A 86 1.57 12.78 1.18
N LEU A 87 1.23 11.61 1.70
CA LEU A 87 1.50 11.21 3.08
C LEU A 87 2.43 10.00 3.08
N CYS A 88 3.39 9.95 4.00
CA CYS A 88 4.24 8.79 4.18
C CYS A 88 4.18 8.26 5.61
N ILE A 89 4.09 6.93 5.71
CA ILE A 89 4.01 6.22 6.99
C ILE A 89 5.18 5.23 7.03
N ARG A 90 6.04 5.36 8.04
CA ARG A 90 7.15 4.42 8.22
C ARG A 90 6.67 3.17 8.91
N GLU A 91 6.14 2.25 8.12
CA GLU A 91 5.60 0.99 8.61
C GLU A 91 5.60 -0.08 7.52
N ASP A 92 5.52 -1.34 7.90
CA ASP A 92 5.10 -2.41 6.98
C ASP A 92 3.70 -2.12 6.45
N GLY A 93 3.54 -2.16 5.13
CA GLY A 93 2.29 -1.73 4.50
C GLY A 93 1.07 -2.58 4.87
N PHE A 94 1.28 -3.87 5.15
CA PHE A 94 0.21 -4.75 5.59
C PHE A 94 -0.31 -4.32 6.97
N TRP A 95 0.60 -4.10 7.93
CA TRP A 95 0.24 -3.68 9.28
C TRP A 95 -0.27 -2.24 9.30
N GLY A 96 0.36 -1.37 8.52
CA GLY A 96 -0.08 0.01 8.39
C GLY A 96 -1.52 0.11 7.90
N LEU A 97 -1.88 -0.64 6.85
CA LEU A 97 -3.26 -0.68 6.37
C LEU A 97 -4.23 -1.26 7.39
N HIS A 98 -3.83 -2.34 8.06
CA HIS A 98 -4.69 -2.97 9.06
C HIS A 98 -5.07 -2.01 10.20
N PHE A 99 -4.10 -1.29 10.75
CA PHE A 99 -4.31 -0.45 11.94
C PHE A 99 -4.67 0.99 11.64
N CYS A 100 -4.27 1.53 10.48
CA CYS A 100 -4.45 2.95 10.19
C CYS A 100 -5.72 3.26 9.40
N PHE A 101 -6.31 2.28 8.71
CA PHE A 101 -7.44 2.54 7.81
C PHE A 101 -8.66 1.70 8.15
N PRO A 102 -9.86 2.30 8.14
CA PRO A 102 -11.10 1.53 8.23
C PRO A 102 -11.28 0.64 6.99
N ASP A 103 -12.13 -0.37 7.11
CA ASP A 103 -12.50 -1.20 5.97
C ASP A 103 -13.26 -0.38 4.93
N SER A 104 -13.16 -0.78 3.67
CA SER A 104 -13.81 -0.11 2.53
C SER A 104 -13.48 1.39 2.41
N SER A 105 -12.23 1.78 2.68
CA SER A 105 -11.79 3.18 2.66
C SER A 105 -10.85 3.53 1.52
N ILE A 106 -10.23 2.55 0.85
CA ILE A 106 -9.17 2.76 -0.14
C ILE A 106 -9.69 2.48 -1.55
N ASP A 107 -9.41 3.40 -2.48
CA ASP A 107 -9.84 3.26 -3.86
C ASP A 107 -8.89 2.37 -4.67
N LYS A 108 -7.56 2.53 -4.47
CA LYS A 108 -6.57 1.72 -5.20
C LYS A 108 -5.29 1.53 -4.39
N ILE A 109 -4.73 0.33 -4.50
CA ILE A 109 -3.43 -0.03 -3.91
C ILE A 109 -2.46 -0.34 -5.05
N PHE A 110 -1.27 0.24 -4.97
CA PHE A 110 -0.15 -0.04 -5.86
C PHE A 110 0.93 -0.82 -5.12
N ILE A 111 1.49 -1.83 -5.78
CA ILE A 111 2.61 -2.63 -5.29
C ILE A 111 3.61 -2.75 -6.44
N ASN A 112 4.64 -1.92 -6.41
CA ASN A 112 5.60 -1.81 -7.49
C ASN A 112 6.88 -2.60 -7.17
N PHE A 113 7.16 -3.65 -7.95
CA PHE A 113 8.36 -4.48 -7.86
C PHE A 113 8.63 -5.03 -6.45
N PRO A 114 7.64 -5.71 -5.84
CA PRO A 114 7.84 -6.35 -4.55
C PRO A 114 8.91 -7.43 -4.61
N ASP A 115 9.57 -7.69 -3.49
CA ASP A 115 10.49 -8.82 -3.36
C ASP A 115 9.76 -10.14 -3.69
N PRO A 116 10.20 -10.90 -4.70
CA PRO A 116 9.49 -12.09 -5.14
C PRO A 116 9.66 -13.30 -4.22
N TRP A 117 10.65 -13.29 -3.31
CA TRP A 117 10.95 -14.38 -2.37
C TRP A 117 10.85 -15.76 -3.02
N PRO A 118 11.75 -16.13 -3.96
CA PRO A 118 11.58 -17.32 -4.82
C PRO A 118 11.63 -18.65 -4.06
N LYS A 119 12.29 -18.69 -2.90
CA LYS A 119 12.41 -19.91 -2.09
C LYS A 119 11.10 -20.18 -1.32
N ARG A 120 10.60 -21.42 -1.37
CA ARG A 120 9.37 -21.85 -0.68
C ARG A 120 9.36 -21.52 0.81
N LYS A 121 10.49 -21.68 1.51
CA LYS A 121 10.61 -21.35 2.94
C LYS A 121 10.40 -19.87 3.27
N HIS A 122 10.38 -18.98 2.26
CA HIS A 122 10.13 -17.54 2.41
C HIS A 122 8.76 -17.12 1.89
N GLU A 123 7.88 -18.04 1.57
CA GLU A 123 6.58 -17.76 0.98
C GLU A 123 5.74 -16.79 1.81
N GLU A 124 5.72 -16.95 3.12
CA GLU A 124 5.00 -16.06 4.05
C GLU A 124 5.47 -14.59 4.02
N ARG A 125 6.66 -14.33 3.46
CA ARG A 125 7.17 -12.96 3.28
C ARG A 125 6.57 -12.26 2.07
N ARG A 126 6.05 -12.99 1.08
CA ARG A 126 5.43 -12.40 -0.11
C ARG A 126 4.26 -11.54 0.29
N ILE A 127 4.13 -10.37 -0.37
CA ILE A 127 3.03 -9.44 -0.10
C ILE A 127 1.67 -10.00 -0.59
N THR A 128 1.68 -10.94 -1.52
CA THR A 128 0.48 -11.52 -2.14
C THR A 128 0.11 -12.90 -1.57
N THR A 129 0.50 -13.23 -0.33
CA THR A 129 -0.07 -14.41 0.34
C THR A 129 -1.58 -14.26 0.51
N ARG A 130 -2.33 -15.36 0.49
CA ARG A 130 -3.80 -15.36 0.60
C ARG A 130 -4.29 -14.52 1.79
N LYS A 131 -3.67 -14.66 2.96
CA LYS A 131 -4.02 -13.91 4.19
C LYS A 131 -3.88 -12.40 3.98
N LYS A 132 -2.78 -11.96 3.37
CA LYS A 132 -2.55 -10.54 3.10
C LYS A 132 -3.53 -10.01 2.05
N LEU A 133 -3.83 -10.80 1.02
CA LEU A 133 -4.80 -10.43 -0.01
C LEU A 133 -6.22 -10.27 0.56
N ILE A 134 -6.64 -11.11 1.51
CA ILE A 134 -7.92 -10.95 2.21
C ILE A 134 -7.96 -9.61 2.95
N LEU A 135 -6.91 -9.24 3.68
CA LEU A 135 -6.83 -7.93 4.34
C LEU A 135 -6.96 -6.79 3.33
N LEU A 136 -6.16 -6.84 2.26
CA LEU A 136 -6.18 -5.78 1.25
C LEU A 136 -7.57 -5.66 0.60
N HIS A 137 -8.26 -6.79 0.39
CA HIS A 137 -9.64 -6.81 -0.08
C HIS A 137 -10.60 -6.09 0.87
N GLU A 138 -10.49 -6.31 2.18
CA GLU A 138 -11.35 -5.65 3.18
C GLU A 138 -11.12 -4.12 3.16
N LYS A 139 -9.86 -3.67 3.02
CA LYS A 139 -9.52 -2.25 3.00
C LYS A 139 -9.97 -1.51 1.75
N LEU A 140 -10.10 -2.21 0.63
CA LEU A 140 -10.59 -1.62 -0.63
C LEU A 140 -12.09 -1.28 -0.54
N LYS A 141 -12.46 -0.12 -1.10
CA LYS A 141 -13.86 0.22 -1.41
C LYS A 141 -14.49 -0.80 -2.36
N PRO A 142 -15.83 -0.86 -2.48
CA PRO A 142 -16.47 -1.54 -3.60
C PRO A 142 -15.83 -1.08 -4.92
N GLU A 143 -15.48 -2.01 -5.82
CA GLU A 143 -14.79 -1.75 -7.09
C GLU A 143 -13.34 -1.22 -6.98
N GLY A 144 -12.81 -1.18 -5.77
CA GLY A 144 -11.39 -0.88 -5.53
C GLY A 144 -10.48 -1.93 -6.16
N LYS A 145 -9.23 -1.53 -6.42
CA LYS A 145 -8.27 -2.34 -7.20
C LYS A 145 -6.91 -2.40 -6.55
N ILE A 146 -6.19 -3.50 -6.81
CA ILE A 146 -4.76 -3.59 -6.53
C ILE A 146 -4.05 -3.72 -7.87
N GLU A 147 -3.09 -2.86 -8.15
CA GLU A 147 -2.20 -2.98 -9.31
C GLU A 147 -0.81 -3.36 -8.84
N ILE A 148 -0.29 -4.46 -9.38
CA ILE A 148 1.03 -4.99 -9.04
C ILE A 148 1.88 -4.97 -10.30
N LEU A 149 3.06 -4.35 -10.25
CA LEU A 149 4.07 -4.45 -11.29
C LEU A 149 5.23 -5.30 -10.82
N THR A 150 5.70 -6.21 -11.67
CA THR A 150 6.83 -7.11 -11.35
C THR A 150 7.56 -7.58 -12.61
N ASP A 151 8.85 -7.87 -12.49
CA ASP A 151 9.66 -8.52 -13.53
C ASP A 151 9.75 -10.05 -13.36
N SER A 152 9.06 -10.59 -12.35
CA SER A 152 9.08 -12.02 -12.01
C SER A 152 7.82 -12.74 -12.46
N LYS A 153 7.91 -13.54 -13.54
CA LYS A 153 6.78 -14.37 -14.00
C LYS A 153 6.33 -15.36 -12.93
N ASN A 154 7.24 -15.96 -12.18
CA ASN A 154 6.92 -16.89 -11.09
C ASN A 154 6.11 -16.19 -9.96
N PHE A 155 6.39 -14.91 -9.70
CA PHE A 155 5.61 -14.13 -8.73
C PHE A 155 4.19 -13.84 -9.28
N VAL A 156 4.05 -13.60 -10.58
CA VAL A 156 2.74 -13.44 -11.23
C VAL A 156 1.91 -14.71 -11.05
N ASP A 157 2.46 -15.88 -11.40
CA ASP A 157 1.74 -17.16 -11.34
C ASP A 157 1.34 -17.50 -9.90
N TYR A 158 2.23 -17.26 -8.95
CA TYR A 158 1.91 -17.38 -7.53
C TYR A 158 0.76 -16.43 -7.12
N THR A 159 0.83 -15.17 -7.52
CA THR A 159 -0.19 -14.16 -7.15
C THR A 159 -1.56 -14.54 -7.72
N ILE A 160 -1.63 -15.03 -8.96
CA ILE A 160 -2.88 -15.52 -9.55
C ILE A 160 -3.48 -16.62 -8.68
N GLU A 161 -2.67 -17.62 -8.30
CA GLU A 161 -3.14 -18.74 -7.49
C GLU A 161 -3.68 -18.31 -6.14
N GLN A 162 -3.02 -17.35 -5.48
CA GLN A 162 -3.48 -16.83 -4.18
C GLN A 162 -4.72 -15.94 -4.29
N ALA A 163 -4.91 -15.25 -5.43
CA ALA A 163 -5.93 -14.22 -5.61
C ALA A 163 -7.23 -14.72 -6.25
N LYS A 164 -7.23 -15.80 -7.03
CA LYS A 164 -8.34 -16.22 -7.92
C LYS A 164 -9.70 -16.39 -7.25
N GLU A 165 -9.74 -16.70 -5.94
CA GLU A 165 -10.97 -16.86 -5.17
C GLU A 165 -11.34 -15.61 -4.37
N ILE A 166 -10.53 -14.55 -4.43
CA ILE A 166 -10.70 -13.31 -3.64
C ILE A 166 -10.99 -12.14 -4.58
N PHE A 167 -10.35 -12.13 -5.75
CA PHE A 167 -10.40 -11.05 -6.73
C PHE A 167 -10.70 -11.57 -8.12
N LYS A 168 -11.27 -10.70 -8.96
CA LYS A 168 -11.18 -10.88 -10.40
C LYS A 168 -9.79 -10.48 -10.84
N VAL A 169 -9.05 -11.44 -11.43
CA VAL A 169 -7.64 -11.27 -11.79
C VAL A 169 -7.49 -11.03 -13.28
N LYS A 170 -6.73 -10.00 -13.65
CA LYS A 170 -6.27 -9.74 -15.02
C LYS A 170 -4.77 -9.60 -15.02
N THR A 171 -4.10 -10.12 -16.05
CA THR A 171 -2.64 -10.04 -16.20
C THR A 171 -2.24 -9.71 -17.62
N GLU A 172 -1.18 -8.94 -17.76
CA GLU A 172 -0.61 -8.60 -19.06
C GLU A 172 0.92 -8.43 -18.97
N GLU A 173 1.62 -8.68 -20.07
CA GLU A 173 2.98 -8.19 -20.28
C GLU A 173 2.87 -6.73 -20.71
N ARG A 174 3.34 -5.82 -19.87
CA ARG A 174 3.16 -4.39 -20.08
C ARG A 174 4.33 -3.80 -20.86
N LYS A 175 4.04 -3.09 -21.93
CA LYS A 175 5.04 -2.43 -22.79
C LYS A 175 5.04 -0.91 -22.64
N ASP A 176 3.87 -0.35 -22.29
CA ASP A 176 3.69 1.09 -22.16
C ASP A 176 3.50 1.48 -20.69
N PHE A 177 4.22 2.51 -20.27
CA PHE A 177 4.22 3.00 -18.90
C PHE A 177 4.02 4.50 -18.88
N SER A 178 2.96 4.95 -18.23
CA SER A 178 2.71 6.39 -18.02
C SER A 178 3.71 7.00 -17.03
N ILE A 179 4.22 6.19 -16.10
CA ILE A 179 5.23 6.57 -15.12
C ILE A 179 6.32 5.51 -15.11
N THR A 180 7.57 5.94 -15.24
CA THR A 180 8.74 5.06 -15.13
C THR A 180 9.63 5.50 -13.99
N THR A 181 9.80 4.64 -13.00
CA THR A 181 10.75 4.86 -11.90
C THR A 181 12.18 4.55 -12.34
N LYS A 182 13.18 5.02 -11.58
CA LYS A 182 14.59 4.70 -11.83
C LYS A 182 14.82 3.18 -11.86
N TYR A 183 14.16 2.45 -10.95
CA TYR A 183 14.24 1.00 -10.88
C TYR A 183 13.70 0.35 -12.16
N MET A 184 12.51 0.75 -12.59
CA MET A 184 11.86 0.25 -13.80
C MET A 184 12.71 0.52 -15.05
N ARG A 185 13.23 1.75 -15.22
CA ARG A 185 14.12 2.10 -16.33
C ARG A 185 15.33 1.18 -16.40
N LYS A 186 15.96 0.87 -15.25
CA LYS A 186 17.10 -0.07 -15.18
C LYS A 186 16.72 -1.45 -15.72
N TRP A 187 15.54 -1.98 -15.37
CA TRP A 187 15.11 -3.29 -15.83
C TRP A 187 14.74 -3.33 -17.31
N LEU A 188 14.06 -2.28 -17.79
CA LEU A 188 13.76 -2.13 -19.22
C LEU A 188 15.03 -2.07 -20.07
N LEU A 189 16.05 -1.33 -19.63
CA LEU A 189 17.35 -1.28 -20.31
C LEU A 189 18.09 -2.63 -20.34
N GLN A 190 17.79 -3.53 -19.42
CA GLN A 190 18.29 -4.91 -19.40
C GLN A 190 17.43 -5.88 -20.23
N GLY A 191 16.43 -5.38 -20.96
CA GLY A 191 15.53 -6.21 -21.76
C GLY A 191 14.57 -7.08 -20.93
N ARG A 192 14.39 -6.79 -19.64
CA ARG A 192 13.45 -7.55 -18.82
C ARG A 192 12.01 -7.23 -19.17
N LYS A 193 11.19 -8.27 -19.22
CA LYS A 193 9.74 -8.13 -19.32
C LYS A 193 9.16 -7.65 -18.00
N ILE A 194 8.19 -6.76 -18.08
CA ILE A 194 7.44 -6.29 -16.92
C ILE A 194 5.99 -6.77 -17.07
N TYR A 195 5.49 -7.37 -16.01
CA TYR A 195 4.13 -7.87 -15.92
C TYR A 195 3.30 -6.98 -15.00
N SER A 196 2.06 -6.74 -15.41
CA SER A 196 1.02 -6.15 -14.59
C SER A 196 0.05 -7.22 -14.13
N VAL A 197 -0.27 -7.23 -12.83
CA VAL A 197 -1.36 -8.02 -12.26
C VAL A 197 -2.36 -7.04 -11.67
N LEU A 198 -3.56 -7.01 -12.24
CA LEU A 198 -4.68 -6.22 -11.75
C LEU A 198 -5.65 -7.13 -11.00
N LEU A 199 -5.86 -6.82 -9.71
CA LEU A 199 -6.82 -7.50 -8.84
C LEU A 199 -7.98 -6.55 -8.59
N GLU A 200 -9.16 -6.87 -9.14
CA GLU A 200 -10.39 -6.06 -8.98
C GLU A 200 -11.24 -6.68 -7.87
N LYS A 201 -11.67 -5.86 -6.89
CA LYS A 201 -12.54 -6.32 -5.80
C LYS A 201 -13.86 -6.81 -6.36
N SER A 202 -14.24 -8.03 -6.01
CA SER A 202 -15.52 -8.62 -6.38
C SER A 202 -16.41 -8.80 -5.16
N LYS A 203 -17.67 -8.40 -5.26
CA LYS A 203 -18.63 -8.46 -4.15
C LYS A 203 -18.92 -9.89 -3.65
N ASN A 204 -18.65 -10.91 -4.46
CA ASN A 204 -19.17 -12.27 -4.25
C ASN A 204 -18.12 -13.31 -3.86
N LEU A 205 -16.85 -12.93 -3.66
CA LEU A 205 -15.78 -13.92 -3.50
C LEU A 205 -15.35 -14.17 -2.04
N LEU A 206 -15.59 -13.24 -1.11
CA LEU A 206 -15.29 -13.48 0.31
C LEU A 206 -16.50 -14.00 1.06
N THR A 207 -16.43 -15.23 1.51
CA THR A 207 -17.44 -15.82 2.40
C THR A 207 -17.26 -15.35 3.85
N PRO A 208 -18.33 -15.40 4.68
CA PRO A 208 -18.22 -15.15 6.12
C PRO A 208 -17.17 -16.04 6.80
N GLU A 209 -16.99 -17.26 6.33
CA GLU A 209 -15.99 -18.20 6.85
C GLU A 209 -14.56 -17.76 6.53
N SER A 210 -14.31 -17.23 5.32
CA SER A 210 -13.02 -16.64 4.96
C SER A 210 -12.65 -15.47 5.87
N LYS A 211 -13.63 -14.62 6.21
CA LYS A 211 -13.46 -13.49 7.12
C LYS A 211 -13.19 -13.94 8.55
N LYS A 212 -13.91 -14.95 9.05
CA LYS A 212 -13.71 -15.51 10.38
C LYS A 212 -12.32 -16.12 10.54
N TYR A 213 -11.86 -16.86 9.52
CA TYR A 213 -10.52 -17.44 9.49
C TYR A 213 -9.42 -16.37 9.50
N TYR A 214 -9.62 -15.30 8.73
CA TYR A 214 -8.73 -14.16 8.65
C TYR A 214 -8.59 -13.45 10.02
N ASN A 215 -9.69 -13.09 10.68
CA ASN A 215 -9.66 -12.41 11.98
C ASN A 215 -8.98 -13.28 13.05
N PHE A 216 -9.29 -14.57 13.08
CA PHE A 216 -8.67 -15.51 14.01
C PHE A 216 -7.15 -15.65 13.82
N GLU A 217 -6.68 -15.67 12.58
CA GLU A 217 -5.26 -15.78 12.27
C GLU A 217 -4.49 -14.49 12.55
N ILE A 218 -5.10 -13.32 12.33
CA ILE A 218 -4.50 -12.03 12.68
C ILE A 218 -4.34 -11.88 14.17
N GLU A 219 -5.35 -12.22 14.95
CA GLU A 219 -5.30 -12.16 16.42
C GLU A 219 -4.20 -13.05 17.02
N LYS A 220 -3.85 -14.14 16.35
CA LYS A 220 -2.79 -15.06 16.78
C LYS A 220 -1.38 -14.64 16.39
N LEU A 221 -1.18 -13.63 15.53
CA LEU A 221 0.16 -13.27 15.09
C LEU A 221 0.95 -12.59 16.20
N PRO A 222 2.12 -13.12 16.62
CA PRO A 222 2.94 -12.54 17.68
C PRO A 222 3.35 -11.08 17.41
N LYS A 223 3.40 -10.68 16.12
CA LYS A 223 3.72 -9.33 15.69
C LYS A 223 2.66 -8.30 16.09
N ILE A 224 1.40 -8.68 16.29
CA ILE A 224 0.35 -7.75 16.77
C ILE A 224 0.72 -7.23 18.15
N LYS A 225 1.07 -8.13 19.06
CA LYS A 225 1.51 -7.75 20.43
C LYS A 225 2.73 -6.83 20.35
N MET A 226 3.73 -7.20 19.55
CA MET A 226 4.94 -6.42 19.35
C MET A 226 4.70 -5.08 18.64
N PHE A 227 3.74 -5.00 17.70
CA PHE A 227 3.33 -3.76 17.05
C PHE A 227 2.66 -2.81 18.05
N LEU A 228 1.74 -3.33 18.86
CA LEU A 228 1.05 -2.55 19.90
C LEU A 228 2.00 -2.09 21.00
N GLU A 229 2.99 -2.90 21.37
CA GLU A 229 3.98 -2.59 22.40
C GLU A 229 5.06 -1.62 21.91
N ARG A 230 5.65 -1.85 20.73
CA ARG A 230 6.75 -1.01 20.19
C ARG A 230 6.32 0.39 19.75
N LYS A 231 5.08 0.60 19.34
CA LYS A 231 4.61 1.93 18.91
C LYS A 231 4.32 2.88 20.06
N ILE A 232 4.06 2.37 21.25
CA ILE A 232 3.91 3.23 22.43
C ILE A 232 5.21 3.98 22.75
N GLU A 233 6.37 3.39 22.50
CA GLU A 233 7.68 4.00 22.77
C GLU A 233 8.23 4.89 21.64
N LYS A 234 7.91 4.59 20.37
CA LYS A 234 8.48 5.29 19.20
C LYS A 234 7.73 6.53 18.73
N PHE A 235 6.51 6.74 19.16
CA PHE A 235 5.69 7.91 18.82
C PHE A 235 5.65 8.99 19.91
N ALA A 236 6.48 8.88 20.93
CA ALA A 236 6.56 9.83 22.04
C ALA A 236 7.65 10.91 21.85
N TYR A 237 8.23 11.07 20.65
CA TYR A 237 9.23 12.13 20.34
C TYR A 237 8.82 12.95 19.13
#